data_586d5bfa37c9be56a22d6f54fa17e36d
#
_entry.id   586d5bfa37c9be56a22d6f54fa17e36d
#
_cell.length_a   1.000
_cell.length_b   1.000
_cell.length_c   1.000
_cell.angle_alpha   90.00
_cell.angle_beta   90.00
_cell.angle_gamma   90.00
#
_symmetry.space_group_name_H-M   'P 1'
#
loop_
_entity.id
_entity.type
_entity.pdbx_description
1 polymer ?
#
loop_
_entity_poly.entity_id
_entity_poly.type
_entity_poly.pdbx_seq_one_letter_code
_entity_poly.pdbx_strand_id
1 'polypeptide(L)'
;MNSPLPQLPKLYKHPLISDDLHNLKSAQLQMIALNLIEQLIHGSIRGKRLENHESVGDLSDFFKIYFDIDKDRPPRYRMVYRYIPNSGAPTQLQILVIATRENLRVYKEAVKRMKDLPSED
;
A
#
# COMPACT_ATOMS: atom_id res chain seq x y z
N MET A 1 14.83 -33.09 9.19
CA MET A 1 13.58 -32.79 8.46
C MET A 1 13.49 -31.28 8.24
N ASN A 2 13.36 -30.88 7.00
CA ASN A 2 13.33 -29.45 6.67
C ASN A 2 11.92 -28.91 6.83
N SER A 3 11.80 -27.82 7.60
CA SER A 3 10.53 -27.08 7.64
C SER A 3 10.29 -26.43 6.30
N PRO A 4 9.04 -26.42 5.80
CA PRO A 4 8.76 -25.69 4.59
C PRO A 4 9.06 -24.20 4.77
N LEU A 5 9.58 -23.58 3.72
CA LEU A 5 9.78 -22.14 3.73
C LEU A 5 8.42 -21.44 3.88
N PRO A 6 8.36 -20.33 4.64
CA PRO A 6 7.12 -19.58 4.74
C PRO A 6 6.66 -19.16 3.34
N GLN A 7 5.39 -19.37 3.06
CA GLN A 7 4.81 -18.87 1.81
C GLN A 7 4.73 -17.36 1.83
N LEU A 8 5.14 -16.75 0.72
CA LEU A 8 4.93 -15.31 0.55
C LEU A 8 3.44 -15.05 0.37
N PRO A 9 2.94 -13.91 0.86
CA PRO A 9 1.55 -13.55 0.62
C PRO A 9 1.30 -13.33 -0.87
N LYS A 10 0.09 -13.65 -1.32
CA LYS A 10 -0.34 -13.35 -2.67
C LYS A 10 -0.54 -11.85 -2.82
N LEU A 11 -0.13 -11.30 -3.95
CA LEU A 11 -0.31 -9.88 -4.22
C LEU A 11 -1.65 -9.63 -4.91
N TYR A 12 -2.44 -8.75 -4.32
CA TYR A 12 -3.61 -8.17 -4.95
C TYR A 12 -3.39 -6.67 -5.12
N LYS A 13 -3.57 -6.18 -6.34
CA LYS A 13 -3.51 -4.76 -6.64
C LYS A 13 -4.89 -4.30 -7.08
N HIS A 14 -5.38 -3.21 -6.49
CA HIS A 14 -6.63 -2.62 -6.95
C HIS A 14 -6.53 -2.35 -8.46
N PRO A 15 -7.61 -2.52 -9.22
CA PRO A 15 -7.55 -2.33 -10.68
C PRO A 15 -7.00 -0.98 -11.13
N LEU A 16 -7.12 0.06 -10.33
CA LEU A 16 -6.62 1.40 -10.67
C LEU A 16 -5.14 1.61 -10.30
N ILE A 17 -4.45 0.61 -9.72
CA ILE A 17 -3.03 0.76 -9.37
C ILE A 17 -2.18 1.00 -10.63
N SER A 18 -2.52 0.36 -11.73
CA SER A 18 -1.81 0.59 -12.99
C SER A 18 -1.87 2.06 -13.40
N ASP A 19 -3.06 2.68 -13.27
CA ASP A 19 -3.22 4.10 -13.55
C ASP A 19 -2.45 4.96 -12.56
N ASP A 20 -2.47 4.59 -11.28
CA ASP A 20 -1.72 5.30 -10.24
C ASP A 20 -0.22 5.32 -10.56
N LEU A 21 0.33 4.18 -10.96
CA LEU A 21 1.74 4.08 -11.34
C LEU A 21 2.04 4.95 -12.55
N HIS A 22 1.17 4.89 -13.56
CA HIS A 22 1.33 5.70 -14.76
C HIS A 22 1.29 7.21 -14.43
N ASN A 23 0.44 7.60 -13.49
CA ASN A 23 0.28 8.99 -13.08
C ASN A 23 1.46 9.54 -12.28
N LEU A 24 2.40 8.70 -11.86
CA LEU A 24 3.63 9.17 -11.23
C LEU A 24 4.52 9.97 -12.18
N LYS A 25 4.38 9.76 -13.49
CA LYS A 25 5.02 10.54 -14.55
C LYS A 25 6.56 10.54 -14.51
N SER A 26 7.14 9.59 -13.79
CA SER A 26 8.59 9.47 -13.65
C SER A 26 8.93 7.99 -13.57
N ALA A 27 9.82 7.54 -14.45
CA ALA A 27 10.29 6.16 -14.43
C ALA A 27 10.94 5.82 -13.09
N GLN A 28 11.66 6.77 -12.51
CA GLN A 28 12.34 6.57 -11.23
C GLN A 28 11.32 6.38 -10.10
N LEU A 29 10.26 7.20 -10.05
CA LEU A 29 9.19 7.03 -9.06
C LEU A 29 8.47 5.71 -9.23
N GLN A 30 8.20 5.31 -10.47
CA GLN A 30 7.58 4.02 -10.74
C GLN A 30 8.43 2.86 -10.24
N MET A 31 9.74 2.92 -10.47
CA MET A 31 10.67 1.91 -9.97
C MET A 31 10.69 1.86 -8.45
N ILE A 32 10.70 3.01 -7.80
CA ILE A 32 10.66 3.08 -6.33
C ILE A 32 9.39 2.40 -5.82
N ALA A 33 8.23 2.73 -6.41
CA ALA A 33 6.96 2.16 -6.00
C ALA A 33 6.94 0.64 -6.17
N LEU A 34 7.43 0.14 -7.31
CA LEU A 34 7.48 -1.30 -7.56
C LEU A 34 8.42 -2.02 -6.58
N ASN A 35 9.56 -1.40 -6.26
CA ASN A 35 10.49 -1.95 -5.27
C ASN A 35 9.86 -2.00 -3.88
N LEU A 36 9.07 -1.00 -3.51
CA LEU A 36 8.37 -1.00 -2.23
C LEU A 36 7.38 -2.16 -2.14
N ILE A 37 6.63 -2.40 -3.21
CA ILE A 37 5.69 -3.52 -3.26
C ILE A 37 6.44 -4.84 -3.06
N GLU A 38 7.57 -5.02 -3.75
CA GLU A 38 8.39 -6.22 -3.61
C GLU A 38 8.88 -6.40 -2.18
N GLN A 39 9.38 -5.33 -1.56
CA GLN A 39 9.83 -5.37 -0.18
C GLN A 39 8.70 -5.66 0.81
N LEU A 40 7.49 -5.16 0.53
CA LEU A 40 6.32 -5.47 1.36
C LEU A 40 5.93 -6.94 1.26
N ILE A 41 6.00 -7.53 0.06
CA ILE A 41 5.73 -8.96 -0.14
C ILE A 41 6.69 -9.80 0.69
N HIS A 42 7.96 -9.44 0.70
CA HIS A 42 8.99 -10.18 1.43
C HIS A 42 9.05 -9.83 2.92
N GLY A 43 8.28 -8.85 3.36
CA GLY A 43 8.24 -8.44 4.76
C GLY A 43 9.49 -7.71 5.23
N SER A 44 10.33 -7.22 4.30
CA SER A 44 11.56 -6.51 4.67
C SER A 44 11.32 -5.09 5.12
N ILE A 45 10.17 -4.52 4.81
CA ILE A 45 9.76 -3.19 5.30
C ILE A 45 8.33 -3.25 5.77
N ARG A 46 7.96 -2.27 6.59
CA ARG A 46 6.59 -2.07 7.03
C ARG A 46 6.33 -0.58 7.15
N GLY A 47 5.17 -0.15 6.65
CA GLY A 47 4.74 1.24 6.77
C GLY A 47 4.13 1.53 8.13
N LYS A 48 3.61 2.73 8.27
CA LYS A 48 2.92 3.16 9.49
C LYS A 48 1.44 2.85 9.38
N ARG A 49 0.85 2.41 10.49
CA ARG A 49 -0.59 2.18 10.55
C ARG A 49 -1.33 3.51 10.36
N LEU A 50 -2.39 3.48 9.56
CA LEU A 50 -3.25 4.64 9.41
C LEU A 50 -4.11 4.85 10.65
N GLU A 51 -4.29 6.12 11.02
CA GLU A 51 -5.21 6.47 12.06
C GLU A 51 -6.61 6.63 11.46
N ASN A 52 -7.63 6.49 12.31
CA ASN A 52 -8.99 6.75 11.88
C ASN A 52 -9.19 8.26 11.69
N HIS A 53 -9.46 8.67 10.47
CA HIS A 53 -9.77 10.06 10.13
C HIS A 53 -11.27 10.20 9.91
N GLU A 54 -11.97 10.75 10.88
CA GLU A 54 -13.43 10.91 10.82
C GLU A 54 -13.90 11.58 9.53
N SER A 55 -13.12 12.53 9.03
CA SER A 55 -13.49 13.28 7.82
C SER A 55 -13.40 12.46 6.54
N VAL A 56 -12.68 11.33 6.52
CA VAL A 56 -12.49 10.54 5.29
C VAL A 56 -12.94 9.11 5.42
N GLY A 57 -13.15 8.59 6.64
CA GLY A 57 -13.60 7.21 6.87
C GLY A 57 -12.61 6.39 7.68
N ASP A 58 -12.98 5.13 7.94
CA ASP A 58 -12.18 4.24 8.79
C ASP A 58 -11.16 3.46 7.95
N LEU A 59 -9.90 3.81 8.11
CA LEU A 59 -8.78 3.16 7.45
C LEU A 59 -7.85 2.47 8.46
N SER A 60 -8.37 2.14 9.65
CA SER A 60 -7.54 1.65 10.76
C SER A 60 -6.83 0.32 10.50
N ASP A 61 -7.33 -0.50 9.54
CA ASP A 61 -6.69 -1.75 9.17
C ASP A 61 -5.60 -1.60 8.12
N PHE A 62 -5.40 -0.37 7.64
CA PHE A 62 -4.48 -0.10 6.55
C PHE A 62 -3.19 0.50 7.07
N PHE A 63 -2.17 0.42 6.22
CA PHE A 63 -0.86 1.02 6.45
C PHE A 63 -0.54 1.98 5.32
N LYS A 64 0.34 2.92 5.60
CA LYS A 64 0.86 3.84 4.59
C LYS A 64 2.37 3.78 4.60
N ILE A 65 2.97 3.90 3.41
CA ILE A 65 4.39 4.05 3.29
C ILE A 65 4.67 5.26 2.41
N TYR A 66 5.65 6.07 2.82
CA TYR A 66 5.99 7.31 2.16
C TYR A 66 7.13 7.07 1.18
N PHE A 67 7.08 7.74 0.04
CA PHE A 67 8.20 7.66 -0.88
C PHE A 67 8.29 8.89 -1.76
N ASP A 68 9.50 9.14 -2.24
CA ASP A 68 9.83 10.17 -3.22
C ASP A 68 11.23 9.89 -3.74
N ILE A 69 11.64 10.64 -4.75
CA ILE A 69 13.00 10.58 -5.27
C ILE A 69 13.96 11.33 -4.35
N ASP A 70 13.59 12.54 -3.96
CA ASP A 70 14.45 13.43 -3.17
C ASP A 70 14.31 13.13 -1.69
N LYS A 71 15.42 12.69 -1.08
CA LYS A 71 15.45 12.36 0.35
C LYS A 71 15.62 13.58 1.24
N ASP A 72 15.94 14.73 0.68
CA ASP A 72 16.17 15.97 1.41
C ASP A 72 14.88 16.77 1.63
N ARG A 73 13.77 16.30 1.11
CA ARG A 73 12.45 16.93 1.25
C ARG A 73 11.45 15.94 1.82
N PRO A 74 10.38 16.44 2.46
CA PRO A 74 9.31 15.55 2.88
C PRO A 74 8.72 14.82 1.67
N PRO A 75 8.53 13.49 1.76
CA PRO A 75 8.04 12.72 0.61
C PRO A 75 6.60 13.10 0.26
N ARG A 76 6.36 13.28 -1.05
CA ARG A 76 5.07 13.71 -1.59
C ARG A 76 4.08 12.58 -1.76
N TYR A 77 4.56 11.36 -1.92
CA TYR A 77 3.74 10.23 -2.33
C TYR A 77 3.49 9.28 -1.18
N ARG A 78 2.33 8.61 -1.24
CA ARG A 78 1.91 7.62 -0.26
C ARG A 78 1.41 6.39 -0.99
N MET A 79 1.77 5.21 -0.49
CA MET A 79 1.18 3.94 -0.89
C MET A 79 0.36 3.44 0.30
N VAL A 80 -0.92 3.14 0.07
CA VAL A 80 -1.81 2.60 1.09
C VAL A 80 -2.06 1.13 0.79
N TYR A 81 -1.90 0.29 1.81
CA TYR A 81 -1.99 -1.16 1.65
C TYR A 81 -2.48 -1.80 2.95
N ARG A 82 -2.85 -3.08 2.87
CA ARG A 82 -3.12 -3.89 4.06
C ARG A 82 -2.70 -5.33 3.82
N TYR A 83 -2.50 -6.06 4.93
CA TYR A 83 -2.31 -7.51 4.89
C TYR A 83 -3.60 -8.21 5.30
N ILE A 84 -3.85 -9.36 4.70
CA ILE A 84 -4.94 -10.25 5.06
C ILE A 84 -4.33 -11.58 5.54
N PRO A 85 -4.63 -12.09 6.73
CA PRO A 85 -5.29 -11.38 7.83
C PRO A 85 -4.44 -10.26 8.40
N ASN A 86 -5.07 -9.36 9.13
CA ASN A 86 -4.42 -8.19 9.69
C ASN A 86 -3.43 -8.53 10.82
N SER A 87 -3.59 -9.69 11.43
CA SER A 87 -2.70 -10.18 12.48
C SER A 87 -2.23 -11.58 12.14
N GLY A 88 -1.02 -11.92 12.60
CA GLY A 88 -0.40 -13.21 12.31
C GLY A 88 0.28 -13.22 10.95
N ALA A 89 0.54 -14.41 10.41
CA ALA A 89 1.19 -14.56 9.11
C ALA A 89 0.21 -14.20 7.99
N PRO A 90 0.54 -13.21 7.14
CA PRO A 90 -0.39 -12.80 6.09
C PRO A 90 -0.41 -13.81 4.94
N THR A 91 -1.60 -13.99 4.36
CA THR A 91 -1.79 -14.80 3.17
C THR A 91 -1.95 -13.94 1.91
N GLN A 92 -2.26 -12.66 2.09
CA GLN A 92 -2.44 -11.74 0.98
C GLN A 92 -1.95 -10.34 1.36
N LEU A 93 -1.32 -9.68 0.40
CA LEU A 93 -0.98 -8.25 0.47
C LEU A 93 -1.87 -7.53 -0.54
N GLN A 94 -2.61 -6.54 -0.08
CA GLN A 94 -3.52 -5.76 -0.94
C GLN A 94 -3.00 -4.33 -1.06
N ILE A 95 -2.64 -3.93 -2.28
CA ILE A 95 -2.23 -2.54 -2.58
C ILE A 95 -3.46 -1.79 -3.05
N LEU A 96 -3.84 -0.76 -2.32
CA LEU A 96 -5.11 -0.07 -2.52
C LEU A 96 -4.98 1.18 -3.39
N VAL A 97 -4.00 2.04 -3.09
CA VAL A 97 -3.84 3.30 -3.81
C VAL A 97 -2.41 3.82 -3.67
N ILE A 98 -1.94 4.49 -4.72
CA ILE A 98 -0.67 5.22 -4.74
C ILE A 98 -0.99 6.61 -5.25
N ALA A 99 -0.78 7.64 -4.42
CA ALA A 99 -1.10 9.01 -4.80
C ALA A 99 -0.38 9.99 -3.89
N THR A 100 -0.55 11.28 -4.18
CA THR A 100 -0.03 12.35 -3.33
C THR A 100 -0.91 12.53 -2.10
N ARG A 101 -0.33 13.15 -1.06
CA ARG A 101 -1.08 13.46 0.16
C ARG A 101 -1.90 14.75 0.08
N GLU A 102 -1.77 15.51 -0.98
CA GLU A 102 -2.42 16.82 -1.12
C GLU A 102 -3.93 16.72 -0.87
N ASN A 103 -4.44 17.59 0.00
CA ASN A 103 -5.86 17.67 0.35
C ASN A 103 -6.45 16.32 0.78
N LEU A 104 -5.64 15.47 1.42
CA LEU A 104 -6.01 14.11 1.84
C LEU A 104 -6.43 13.23 0.66
N ARG A 105 -5.97 13.55 -0.54
CA ARG A 105 -6.38 12.88 -1.77
C ARG A 105 -6.21 11.38 -1.72
N VAL A 106 -5.03 10.90 -1.26
CA VAL A 106 -4.75 9.47 -1.19
C VAL A 106 -5.73 8.76 -0.25
N TYR A 107 -6.09 9.41 0.87
CA TYR A 107 -6.98 8.81 1.85
C TYR A 107 -8.43 8.79 1.39
N LYS A 108 -8.87 9.85 0.74
CA LYS A 108 -10.21 9.90 0.15
C LYS A 108 -10.37 8.83 -0.92
N GLU A 109 -9.35 8.65 -1.74
CA GLU A 109 -9.35 7.63 -2.78
C GLU A 109 -9.32 6.24 -2.17
N ALA A 110 -8.56 6.05 -1.07
CA ALA A 110 -8.52 4.78 -0.35
C ALA A 110 -9.91 4.36 0.13
N VAL A 111 -10.66 5.29 0.74
CA VAL A 111 -12.01 5.00 1.21
C VAL A 111 -12.92 4.57 0.06
N LYS A 112 -12.83 5.24 -1.08
CA LYS A 112 -13.61 4.87 -2.26
C LYS A 112 -13.29 3.45 -2.75
N ARG A 113 -12.01 3.09 -2.75
CA ARG A 113 -11.56 1.81 -3.30
C ARG A 113 -11.72 0.63 -2.37
N MET A 114 -11.89 0.87 -1.07
CA MET A 114 -12.02 -0.20 -0.07
C MET A 114 -13.09 -1.21 -0.42
N LYS A 115 -14.23 -0.74 -0.92
CA LYS A 115 -15.37 -1.59 -1.26
C LYS A 115 -15.08 -2.55 -2.42
N ASP A 116 -14.04 -2.25 -3.21
CA ASP A 116 -13.66 -3.09 -4.34
C ASP A 116 -12.68 -4.20 -3.96
N LEU A 117 -12.19 -4.21 -2.71
CA LEU A 117 -11.22 -5.19 -2.27
C LEU A 117 -11.87 -6.54 -1.98
N PRO A 118 -11.15 -7.65 -2.25
CA PRO A 118 -11.63 -8.97 -1.81
C PRO A 118 -11.80 -9.00 -0.31
N SER A 119 -12.84 -9.69 0.16
CA SER A 119 -13.08 -9.85 1.58
C SER A 119 -12.06 -10.82 2.18
N GLU A 120 -11.98 -10.83 3.51
CA GLU A 120 -11.08 -11.72 4.24
C GLU A 120 -11.54 -13.19 4.21
N ASP A 121 -12.79 -13.40 3.93
CA ASP A 121 -13.41 -14.75 3.97
C ASP A 121 -13.09 -15.57 2.73
#